data_29ca3dec07c73bfac39a89eaba93c598
#
_entry.id   29ca3dec07c73bfac39a89eaba93c598
#
_cell.length_a   1.000
_cell.length_b   1.000
_cell.length_c   1.000
_cell.angle_alpha   90.00
_cell.angle_beta   90.00
_cell.angle_gamma   90.00
#
_symmetry.space_group_name_H-M   'P 1'
#
loop_
_entity.id
_entity.type
_entity.pdbx_description
1 polymer ?
#
loop_
_entity_poly.entity_id
_entity_poly.type
_entity_poly.pdbx_seq_one_letter_code
_entity_poly.pdbx_strand_id
1 'polypeptide(L)'
;MGKTWKVAVIGLGHWYSAYGLARGLAEYPHARLAAVAAEDPAQLAAFTSTFGVPGYADYREMLARESVDIVHVAAPVSQIPEIAIAAARAGKHLVLGKPMAMTVAEADRIVEAVESAGVQCMPFQGIMRLRFAETVRRIRQGDIGDLLVLHQTSRWSIAEDAYQSGRPGWFADSRFVPGGAFIDEGIYWIDFFRYVTGSDIVAVEARMANLVHKDIDVEDWGLATFTLANGVVATLEASWTINAPRKSGPSPKQNSVVRFEAVGSRGEIVEQMFRSPGRGVLAAGAADWVFERQAEPPHFAPPAPFPLAHLVDCLQSNTPTIATVREAREAFVAAMAAYEAARSGRRVDVGRT
;
A
#
# COMPACT_ATOMS: atom_id res chain seq x y z
N MET A 1 -0.39 -32.45 -8.32
CA MET A 1 -1.04 -31.31 -7.65
C MET A 1 0.08 -30.43 -7.06
N GLY A 2 0.07 -29.13 -7.32
CA GLY A 2 1.06 -28.21 -6.76
C GLY A 2 0.89 -28.07 -5.24
N LYS A 3 1.91 -27.46 -4.58
CA LYS A 3 1.87 -27.15 -3.14
C LYS A 3 0.73 -26.18 -2.84
N THR A 4 -0.10 -26.47 -1.83
CA THR A 4 -1.03 -25.49 -1.25
C THR A 4 -0.33 -24.76 -0.11
N TRP A 5 -0.14 -23.43 -0.26
CA TRP A 5 0.56 -22.59 0.69
C TRP A 5 -0.30 -22.32 1.94
N LYS A 6 0.30 -22.43 3.13
CA LYS A 6 -0.35 -22.15 4.38
C LYS A 6 -0.07 -20.73 4.82
N VAL A 7 -1.14 -19.94 4.97
CA VAL A 7 -1.07 -18.51 5.27
C VAL A 7 -1.55 -18.26 6.70
N ALA A 8 -0.80 -17.50 7.47
CA ALA A 8 -1.27 -16.94 8.73
C ALA A 8 -1.47 -15.42 8.62
N VAL A 9 -2.42 -14.89 9.37
CA VAL A 9 -2.61 -13.46 9.57
C VAL A 9 -2.09 -13.09 10.96
N ILE A 10 -1.23 -12.05 11.02
CA ILE A 10 -0.76 -11.51 12.29
C ILE A 10 -1.22 -10.05 12.41
N GLY A 11 -1.98 -9.79 13.46
CA GLY A 11 -2.65 -8.52 13.69
C GLY A 11 -3.99 -8.40 12.97
N LEU A 12 -4.92 -7.67 13.59
CA LEU A 12 -6.24 -7.36 13.04
C LEU A 12 -6.50 -5.85 13.03
N GLY A 13 -5.47 -5.04 13.24
CA GLY A 13 -5.54 -3.59 13.16
C GLY A 13 -5.96 -3.10 11.78
N HIS A 14 -5.35 -3.61 10.72
CA HIS A 14 -5.82 -3.46 9.34
C HIS A 14 -6.91 -4.49 9.01
N TRP A 15 -8.03 -4.42 9.72
CA TRP A 15 -9.09 -5.43 9.63
C TRP A 15 -9.56 -5.67 8.18
N TYR A 16 -9.71 -4.64 7.36
CA TYR A 16 -10.13 -4.76 5.96
C TYR A 16 -9.16 -5.61 5.14
N SER A 17 -7.85 -5.47 5.40
CA SER A 17 -6.80 -6.26 4.75
C SER A 17 -6.82 -7.70 5.26
N ALA A 18 -6.91 -7.90 6.58
CA ALA A 18 -6.98 -9.22 7.21
C ALA A 18 -8.20 -10.03 6.76
N TYR A 19 -9.39 -9.44 6.89
CA TYR A 19 -10.65 -10.09 6.49
C TYR A 19 -10.78 -10.23 4.97
N GLY A 20 -10.30 -9.24 4.21
CA GLY A 20 -10.28 -9.30 2.74
C GLY A 20 -9.42 -10.45 2.23
N LEU A 21 -8.21 -10.61 2.78
CA LEU A 21 -7.33 -11.72 2.45
C LEU A 21 -7.95 -13.06 2.85
N ALA A 22 -8.48 -13.18 4.08
CA ALA A 22 -9.07 -14.42 4.57
C ALA A 22 -10.28 -14.87 3.72
N ARG A 23 -11.15 -13.94 3.30
CA ARG A 23 -12.26 -14.23 2.37
C ARG A 23 -11.75 -14.66 1.00
N GLY A 24 -10.75 -13.95 0.45
CA GLY A 24 -10.18 -14.29 -0.84
C GLY A 24 -9.51 -15.66 -0.86
N LEU A 25 -8.95 -16.11 0.26
CA LEU A 25 -8.37 -17.45 0.39
C LEU A 25 -9.40 -18.58 0.30
N ALA A 26 -10.67 -18.35 0.63
CA ALA A 26 -11.71 -19.35 0.50
C ALA A 26 -11.96 -19.78 -0.95
N GLU A 27 -11.66 -18.90 -1.91
CA GLU A 27 -11.85 -19.13 -3.35
C GLU A 27 -10.52 -19.33 -4.09
N TYR A 28 -9.37 -19.25 -3.40
CA TYR A 28 -8.05 -19.33 -4.02
C TYR A 28 -7.41 -20.72 -3.82
N PRO A 29 -7.30 -21.56 -4.85
CA PRO A 29 -6.94 -22.97 -4.70
C PRO A 29 -5.48 -23.22 -4.33
N HIS A 30 -4.59 -22.21 -4.48
CA HIS A 30 -3.16 -22.36 -4.28
C HIS A 30 -2.69 -22.03 -2.87
N ALA A 31 -3.56 -21.43 -2.05
CA ALA A 31 -3.25 -21.14 -0.65
C ALA A 31 -4.49 -21.29 0.24
N ARG A 32 -4.27 -21.49 1.54
CA ARG A 32 -5.34 -21.55 2.53
C ARG A 32 -4.97 -20.81 3.81
N LEU A 33 -5.96 -20.26 4.48
CA LEU A 33 -5.78 -19.72 5.82
C LEU A 33 -5.49 -20.87 6.79
N ALA A 34 -4.44 -20.73 7.60
CA ALA A 34 -3.99 -21.76 8.53
C ALA A 34 -4.14 -21.33 9.99
N ALA A 35 -3.89 -20.06 10.31
CA ALA A 35 -3.97 -19.55 11.68
C ALA A 35 -4.10 -18.03 11.68
N VAL A 36 -4.46 -17.46 12.84
CA VAL A 36 -4.47 -16.02 13.11
C VAL A 36 -3.86 -15.73 14.46
N ALA A 37 -3.13 -14.61 14.58
CA ALA A 37 -2.70 -14.10 15.88
C ALA A 37 -3.11 -12.63 16.03
N ALA A 38 -3.70 -12.28 17.19
CA ALA A 38 -4.07 -10.90 17.53
C ALA A 38 -4.14 -10.72 19.04
N GLU A 39 -3.71 -9.57 19.54
CA GLU A 39 -3.67 -9.25 20.98
C GLU A 39 -5.07 -8.98 21.56
N ASP A 40 -5.98 -8.41 20.77
CA ASP A 40 -7.35 -8.14 21.22
C ASP A 40 -8.19 -9.43 21.21
N PRO A 41 -8.64 -9.94 22.40
CA PRO A 41 -9.36 -11.20 22.49
C PRO A 41 -10.72 -11.19 21.77
N ALA A 42 -11.38 -10.02 21.70
CA ALA A 42 -12.68 -9.91 21.06
C ALA A 42 -12.55 -9.98 19.53
N GLN A 43 -11.57 -9.27 18.97
CA GLN A 43 -11.25 -9.34 17.54
C GLN A 43 -10.78 -10.73 17.15
N LEU A 44 -9.93 -11.36 17.98
CA LEU A 44 -9.43 -12.71 17.75
C LEU A 44 -10.59 -13.72 17.74
N ALA A 45 -11.48 -13.67 18.72
CA ALA A 45 -12.64 -14.56 18.80
C ALA A 45 -13.60 -14.37 17.62
N ALA A 46 -13.85 -13.14 17.19
CA ALA A 46 -14.68 -12.84 16.03
C ALA A 46 -14.07 -13.40 14.73
N PHE A 47 -12.76 -13.24 14.54
CA PHE A 47 -12.06 -13.74 13.36
C PHE A 47 -12.02 -15.28 13.33
N THR A 48 -11.66 -15.93 14.43
CA THR A 48 -11.60 -17.40 14.51
C THR A 48 -12.98 -18.03 14.32
N SER A 49 -14.03 -17.42 14.89
CA SER A 49 -15.42 -17.86 14.67
C SER A 49 -15.85 -17.74 13.21
N THR A 50 -15.40 -16.68 12.51
CA THR A 50 -15.78 -16.44 11.12
C THR A 50 -15.10 -17.40 10.15
N PHE A 51 -13.82 -17.72 10.39
CA PHE A 51 -13.00 -18.46 9.42
C PHE A 51 -12.64 -19.90 9.86
N GLY A 52 -12.97 -20.31 11.08
CA GLY A 52 -12.76 -21.67 11.56
C GLY A 52 -11.29 -22.08 11.70
N VAL A 53 -10.41 -21.14 12.02
CA VAL A 53 -8.96 -21.37 12.15
C VAL A 53 -8.47 -21.22 13.59
N PRO A 54 -7.36 -21.87 13.98
CA PRO A 54 -6.71 -21.65 15.28
C PRO A 54 -6.36 -20.17 15.48
N GLY A 55 -6.61 -19.67 16.71
CA GLY A 55 -6.30 -18.30 17.12
C GLY A 55 -5.30 -18.27 18.26
N TYR A 56 -4.38 -17.31 18.22
CA TYR A 56 -3.31 -17.11 19.18
C TYR A 56 -3.28 -15.68 19.69
N ALA A 57 -3.10 -15.49 20.99
CA ALA A 57 -2.89 -14.15 21.57
C ALA A 57 -1.45 -13.65 21.29
N ASP A 58 -0.49 -14.57 21.24
CA ASP A 58 0.92 -14.28 20.90
C ASP A 58 1.28 -14.92 19.55
N TYR A 59 1.68 -14.08 18.60
CA TYR A 59 2.12 -14.52 17.28
C TYR A 59 3.41 -15.38 17.32
N ARG A 60 4.24 -15.24 18.35
CA ARG A 60 5.46 -16.03 18.51
C ARG A 60 5.09 -17.50 18.83
N GLU A 61 4.08 -17.67 19.67
CA GLU A 61 3.53 -19.00 19.95
C GLU A 61 2.93 -19.64 18.68
N MET A 62 2.18 -18.86 17.89
CA MET A 62 1.64 -19.30 16.61
C MET A 62 2.75 -19.73 15.65
N LEU A 63 3.79 -18.91 15.48
CA LEU A 63 4.91 -19.22 14.59
C LEU A 63 5.68 -20.48 15.01
N ALA A 64 5.73 -20.77 16.31
CA ALA A 64 6.39 -21.95 16.85
C ALA A 64 5.55 -23.24 16.71
N ARG A 65 4.21 -23.14 16.80
CA ARG A 65 3.31 -24.28 16.80
C ARG A 65 2.73 -24.64 15.45
N GLU A 66 2.51 -23.64 14.59
CA GLU A 66 1.81 -23.82 13.33
C GLU A 66 2.78 -23.97 12.15
N SER A 67 2.47 -24.93 11.30
CA SER A 67 3.17 -25.08 10.03
C SER A 67 2.67 -24.02 9.03
N VAL A 68 3.24 -22.83 9.07
CA VAL A 68 2.92 -21.69 8.20
C VAL A 68 4.02 -21.48 7.17
N ASP A 69 3.66 -21.14 5.96
CA ASP A 69 4.59 -20.79 4.87
C ASP A 69 4.69 -19.27 4.67
N ILE A 70 3.55 -18.57 4.75
CA ILE A 70 3.41 -17.14 4.47
C ILE A 70 2.71 -16.45 5.63
N VAL A 71 3.22 -15.30 6.02
CA VAL A 71 2.61 -14.42 7.03
C VAL A 71 2.10 -13.15 6.36
N HIS A 72 0.82 -12.85 6.53
CA HIS A 72 0.25 -11.54 6.24
C HIS A 72 0.27 -10.68 7.48
N VAL A 73 1.04 -9.60 7.45
CA VAL A 73 1.17 -8.64 8.56
C VAL A 73 0.11 -7.56 8.41
N ALA A 74 -0.92 -7.61 9.27
CA ALA A 74 -2.06 -6.68 9.28
C ALA A 74 -2.21 -5.94 10.63
N ALA A 75 -1.12 -5.75 11.33
CA ALA A 75 -1.04 -5.07 12.62
C ALA A 75 -0.96 -3.53 12.47
N PRO A 76 -1.18 -2.74 13.54
CA PRO A 76 -0.79 -1.34 13.58
C PRO A 76 0.67 -1.14 13.20
N VAL A 77 0.99 0.02 12.60
CA VAL A 77 2.33 0.26 12.03
C VAL A 77 3.45 0.10 13.05
N SER A 78 3.23 0.55 14.28
CA SER A 78 4.21 0.41 15.38
C SER A 78 4.59 -1.04 15.72
N GLN A 79 3.77 -2.01 15.35
CA GLN A 79 4.01 -3.44 15.61
C GLN A 79 4.60 -4.17 14.39
N ILE A 80 4.47 -3.60 13.18
CA ILE A 80 4.91 -4.24 11.94
C ILE A 80 6.38 -4.67 11.99
N PRO A 81 7.35 -3.84 12.47
CA PRO A 81 8.76 -4.21 12.42
C PRO A 81 9.07 -5.49 13.19
N GLU A 82 8.62 -5.59 14.43
CA GLU A 82 8.91 -6.77 15.27
C GLU A 82 8.25 -8.04 14.72
N ILE A 83 7.03 -7.93 14.21
CA ILE A 83 6.31 -9.06 13.59
C ILE A 83 7.02 -9.51 12.32
N ALA A 84 7.36 -8.58 11.43
CA ALA A 84 8.02 -8.89 10.16
C ALA A 84 9.38 -9.54 10.36
N ILE A 85 10.19 -8.99 11.29
CA ILE A 85 11.51 -9.53 11.64
C ILE A 85 11.39 -10.94 12.22
N ALA A 86 10.44 -11.16 13.15
CA ALA A 86 10.22 -12.49 13.75
C ALA A 86 9.78 -13.52 12.71
N ALA A 87 8.84 -13.15 11.83
CA ALA A 87 8.36 -14.04 10.78
C ALA A 87 9.47 -14.37 9.75
N ALA A 88 10.26 -13.36 9.32
CA ALA A 88 11.39 -13.57 8.43
C ALA A 88 12.44 -14.52 9.05
N ARG A 89 12.83 -14.29 10.30
CA ARG A 89 13.77 -15.17 11.04
C ARG A 89 13.25 -16.59 11.23
N ALA A 90 11.93 -16.76 11.29
CA ALA A 90 11.29 -18.08 11.29
C ALA A 90 11.17 -18.70 9.89
N GLY A 91 11.80 -18.11 8.87
CA GLY A 91 11.80 -18.59 7.49
C GLY A 91 10.46 -18.45 6.76
N LYS A 92 9.60 -17.52 7.18
CA LYS A 92 8.30 -17.30 6.56
C LYS A 92 8.37 -16.21 5.50
N HIS A 93 7.75 -16.45 4.35
CA HIS A 93 7.51 -15.40 3.36
C HIS A 93 6.48 -14.39 3.87
N LEU A 94 6.51 -13.15 3.37
CA LEU A 94 5.73 -12.06 3.92
C LEU A 94 4.83 -11.38 2.88
N VAL A 95 3.59 -11.12 3.25
CA VAL A 95 2.81 -9.99 2.72
C VAL A 95 2.89 -8.90 3.78
N LEU A 96 3.64 -7.84 3.50
CA LEU A 96 3.99 -6.82 4.48
C LEU A 96 3.01 -5.66 4.47
N GLY A 97 2.46 -5.30 5.64
CA GLY A 97 1.61 -4.12 5.82
C GLY A 97 2.30 -2.80 5.45
N LYS A 98 1.52 -1.73 5.33
CA LYS A 98 2.01 -0.40 4.98
C LYS A 98 1.47 0.69 5.93
N PRO A 99 2.23 1.78 6.11
CA PRO A 99 3.67 1.88 5.85
C PRO A 99 4.43 0.85 6.68
N MET A 100 5.62 0.48 6.24
CA MET A 100 6.32 -0.68 6.77
C MET A 100 6.88 -0.50 8.20
N ALA A 101 7.03 0.73 8.68
CA ALA A 101 7.68 1.05 9.94
C ALA A 101 7.31 2.45 10.45
N MET A 102 7.71 2.78 11.69
CA MET A 102 7.61 4.11 12.28
C MET A 102 8.83 4.96 11.93
N THR A 103 10.00 4.34 11.73
CA THR A 103 11.28 5.01 11.48
C THR A 103 12.05 4.33 10.37
N VAL A 104 12.98 5.06 9.74
CA VAL A 104 13.89 4.51 8.71
C VAL A 104 14.76 3.40 9.29
N ALA A 105 15.24 3.55 10.52
CA ALA A 105 16.05 2.52 11.18
C ALA A 105 15.28 1.20 11.39
N GLU A 106 13.99 1.27 11.68
CA GLU A 106 13.15 0.06 11.74
C GLU A 106 12.93 -0.56 10.37
N ALA A 107 12.73 0.26 9.33
CA ALA A 107 12.63 -0.22 7.96
C ALA A 107 13.93 -0.93 7.52
N ASP A 108 15.09 -0.40 7.88
CA ASP A 108 16.40 -1.02 7.63
C ASP A 108 16.51 -2.41 8.28
N ARG A 109 16.07 -2.54 9.54
CA ARG A 109 16.05 -3.83 10.26
C ARG A 109 15.12 -4.86 9.61
N ILE A 110 14.00 -4.42 9.04
CA ILE A 110 13.10 -5.32 8.28
C ILE A 110 13.81 -5.82 7.01
N VAL A 111 14.42 -4.90 6.25
CA VAL A 111 15.17 -5.26 5.03
C VAL A 111 16.26 -6.27 5.35
N GLU A 112 17.09 -5.99 6.36
CA GLU A 112 18.16 -6.90 6.80
C GLU A 112 17.62 -8.28 7.17
N ALA A 113 16.54 -8.35 7.95
CA ALA A 113 15.96 -9.62 8.39
C ALA A 113 15.40 -10.45 7.23
N VAL A 114 14.70 -9.82 6.29
CA VAL A 114 14.10 -10.49 5.12
C VAL A 114 15.20 -11.01 4.18
N GLU A 115 16.20 -10.17 3.88
CA GLU A 115 17.30 -10.54 2.98
C GLU A 115 18.20 -11.61 3.60
N SER A 116 18.56 -11.47 4.88
CA SER A 116 19.39 -12.47 5.58
C SER A 116 18.70 -13.83 5.70
N ALA A 117 17.36 -13.85 5.84
CA ALA A 117 16.58 -15.08 5.88
C ALA A 117 16.36 -15.71 4.48
N GLY A 118 16.63 -14.98 3.39
CA GLY A 118 16.38 -15.43 2.03
C GLY A 118 14.89 -15.66 1.71
N VAL A 119 13.99 -15.02 2.45
CA VAL A 119 12.55 -15.15 2.23
C VAL A 119 12.05 -14.07 1.27
N GLN A 120 10.97 -14.36 0.54
CA GLN A 120 10.32 -13.37 -0.29
C GLN A 120 9.36 -12.51 0.54
N CYS A 121 9.33 -11.23 0.23
CA CYS A 121 8.43 -10.27 0.83
C CYS A 121 7.72 -9.48 -0.27
N MET A 122 6.39 -9.49 -0.26
CA MET A 122 5.56 -8.63 -1.10
C MET A 122 4.99 -7.49 -0.26
N PRO A 123 5.55 -6.27 -0.34
CA PRO A 123 4.99 -5.10 0.32
C PRO A 123 3.61 -4.76 -0.23
N PHE A 124 2.66 -4.45 0.64
CA PHE A 124 1.29 -4.18 0.24
C PHE A 124 1.16 -2.99 -0.72
N GLN A 125 2.02 -1.97 -0.58
CA GLN A 125 2.02 -0.82 -1.49
C GLN A 125 2.33 -1.18 -2.95
N GLY A 126 3.05 -2.26 -3.20
CA GLY A 126 3.34 -2.76 -4.56
C GLY A 126 2.10 -3.16 -5.36
N ILE A 127 0.90 -3.18 -4.75
CA ILE A 127 -0.37 -3.46 -5.44
C ILE A 127 -0.62 -2.48 -6.60
N MET A 128 -0.14 -1.24 -6.53
CA MET A 128 -0.32 -0.27 -7.62
C MET A 128 0.46 -0.64 -8.86
N ARG A 129 1.61 -1.30 -8.72
CA ARG A 129 2.40 -1.82 -9.84
C ARG A 129 1.62 -2.88 -10.63
N LEU A 130 0.88 -3.75 -9.93
CA LEU A 130 0.00 -4.75 -10.54
C LEU A 130 -1.24 -4.11 -11.18
N ARG A 131 -1.86 -3.18 -10.45
CA ARG A 131 -3.11 -2.55 -10.87
C ARG A 131 -2.96 -1.68 -12.11
N PHE A 132 -1.86 -0.95 -12.23
CA PHE A 132 -1.58 -0.06 -13.33
C PHE A 132 -0.58 -0.65 -14.35
N ALA A 133 -0.48 -1.98 -14.42
CA ALA A 133 0.46 -2.67 -15.30
C ALA A 133 0.31 -2.25 -16.77
N GLU A 134 -0.93 -2.04 -17.25
CA GLU A 134 -1.19 -1.59 -18.62
C GLU A 134 -0.72 -0.16 -18.85
N THR A 135 -0.92 0.74 -17.89
CA THR A 135 -0.43 2.12 -17.95
C THR A 135 1.10 2.15 -17.99
N VAL A 136 1.74 1.34 -17.13
CA VAL A 136 3.20 1.19 -17.13
C VAL A 136 3.70 0.65 -18.48
N ARG A 137 3.02 -0.35 -19.03
CA ARG A 137 3.35 -0.93 -20.35
C ARG A 137 3.31 0.15 -21.44
N ARG A 138 2.23 0.94 -21.52
CA ARG A 138 2.06 2.02 -22.50
C ARG A 138 3.16 3.08 -22.38
N ILE A 139 3.46 3.53 -21.15
CA ILE A 139 4.53 4.51 -20.91
C ILE A 139 5.87 3.94 -21.39
N ARG A 140 6.21 2.70 -21.02
CA ARG A 140 7.48 2.06 -21.41
C ARG A 140 7.59 1.78 -22.92
N GLN A 141 6.47 1.63 -23.61
CA GLN A 141 6.44 1.46 -25.08
C GLN A 141 6.53 2.79 -25.83
N GLY A 142 6.49 3.94 -25.13
CA GLY A 142 6.60 5.27 -25.71
C GLY A 142 5.32 5.81 -26.32
N ASP A 143 4.14 5.29 -25.91
CA ASP A 143 2.83 5.75 -26.42
C ASP A 143 2.63 7.27 -26.22
N ILE A 144 3.25 7.84 -25.18
CA ILE A 144 3.20 9.28 -24.87
C ILE A 144 4.54 10.01 -25.10
N GLY A 145 5.53 9.35 -25.70
CA GLY A 145 6.89 9.88 -25.83
C GLY A 145 7.68 9.77 -24.52
N ASP A 146 8.62 10.71 -24.31
CA ASP A 146 9.41 10.78 -23.08
C ASP A 146 8.53 11.24 -21.91
N LEU A 147 8.56 10.52 -20.80
CA LEU A 147 7.80 10.88 -19.61
C LEU A 147 8.41 12.13 -18.95
N LEU A 148 7.61 13.14 -18.71
CA LEU A 148 8.02 14.44 -18.19
C LEU A 148 7.51 14.69 -16.76
N VAL A 149 6.20 14.48 -16.54
CA VAL A 149 5.53 14.81 -15.29
C VAL A 149 4.54 13.72 -14.91
N LEU A 150 4.42 13.46 -13.60
CA LEU A 150 3.40 12.65 -13.01
C LEU A 150 2.57 13.48 -12.02
N HIS A 151 1.26 13.32 -12.05
CA HIS A 151 0.36 13.92 -11.09
C HIS A 151 -0.49 12.84 -10.43
N GLN A 152 -0.60 12.91 -9.11
CA GLN A 152 -1.44 12.02 -8.34
C GLN A 152 -2.28 12.78 -7.34
N THR A 153 -3.58 12.45 -7.29
CA THR A 153 -4.51 12.91 -6.28
C THR A 153 -5.22 11.73 -5.64
N SER A 154 -5.12 11.60 -4.32
CA SER A 154 -5.84 10.62 -3.50
C SER A 154 -6.61 11.31 -2.41
N ARG A 155 -7.95 11.31 -2.48
CA ARG A 155 -8.83 11.92 -1.46
C ARG A 155 -9.80 10.89 -0.94
N TRP A 156 -9.74 10.64 0.36
CA TRP A 156 -10.52 9.64 1.06
C TRP A 156 -11.22 10.25 2.28
N SER A 157 -12.11 9.49 2.90
CA SER A 157 -12.56 9.77 4.25
C SER A 157 -11.54 9.29 5.27
N ILE A 158 -11.57 9.88 6.48
CA ILE A 158 -10.70 9.45 7.57
C ILE A 158 -10.96 7.99 7.98
N ALA A 159 -9.95 7.36 8.56
CA ALA A 159 -9.95 5.94 8.86
C ALA A 159 -11.08 5.48 9.80
N GLU A 160 -11.52 6.30 10.78
CA GLU A 160 -12.66 5.91 11.61
C GLU A 160 -13.94 5.67 10.81
N ASP A 161 -14.06 6.34 9.65
CA ASP A 161 -15.13 6.11 8.72
C ASP A 161 -15.05 4.73 8.09
N ALA A 162 -13.86 4.25 7.82
CA ALA A 162 -13.65 2.90 7.32
C ALA A 162 -13.89 1.84 8.39
N TYR A 163 -13.60 2.17 9.66
CA TYR A 163 -13.69 1.21 10.77
C TYR A 163 -15.02 1.27 11.55
N GLN A 164 -15.89 2.22 11.24
CA GLN A 164 -17.20 2.38 11.90
C GLN A 164 -17.10 2.52 13.42
N SER A 165 -15.97 2.96 13.93
CA SER A 165 -15.70 3.06 15.37
C SER A 165 -16.22 4.36 15.99
N GLY A 166 -16.50 5.37 15.17
CA GLY A 166 -16.90 6.70 15.63
C GLY A 166 -15.79 7.48 16.33
N ARG A 167 -14.56 6.95 16.32
CA ARG A 167 -13.35 7.59 16.85
C ARG A 167 -12.21 7.38 15.87
N PRO A 168 -11.28 8.34 15.75
CA PRO A 168 -10.01 8.10 15.10
C PRO A 168 -9.33 6.90 15.79
N GLY A 169 -9.10 5.85 15.02
CA GLY A 169 -8.39 4.68 15.50
C GLY A 169 -6.88 4.94 15.58
N TRP A 170 -6.11 3.88 15.72
CA TRP A 170 -4.64 3.93 15.74
C TRP A 170 -4.03 4.63 14.51
N PHE A 171 -4.74 4.68 13.38
CA PHE A 171 -4.33 5.40 12.17
C PHE A 171 -4.12 6.92 12.36
N ALA A 172 -4.84 7.52 13.30
CA ALA A 172 -4.79 8.95 13.56
C ALA A 172 -4.04 9.31 14.84
N ASP A 173 -3.29 8.35 15.40
CA ASP A 173 -2.53 8.47 16.63
C ASP A 173 -1.03 8.30 16.33
N SER A 174 -0.26 9.36 16.50
CA SER A 174 1.20 9.40 16.22
C SER A 174 2.02 8.38 17.02
N ARG A 175 1.46 7.78 18.06
CA ARG A 175 2.10 6.68 18.81
C ARG A 175 2.14 5.38 18.00
N PHE A 176 1.27 5.23 17.01
CA PHE A 176 1.09 3.99 16.24
C PHE A 176 1.38 4.13 14.75
N VAL A 177 1.48 5.39 14.26
CA VAL A 177 1.76 5.70 12.85
C VAL A 177 2.78 6.83 12.73
N PRO A 178 3.64 6.83 11.69
CA PRO A 178 4.64 7.88 11.49
C PRO A 178 4.06 9.17 10.90
N GLY A 179 2.79 9.17 10.54
CA GLY A 179 2.04 10.28 9.96
C GLY A 179 0.63 9.87 9.61
N GLY A 180 -0.14 10.79 9.05
CA GLY A 180 -1.55 10.60 8.73
C GLY A 180 -1.85 10.28 7.27
N ALA A 181 -2.77 11.04 6.69
CA ALA A 181 -3.29 10.82 5.34
C ALA A 181 -2.22 10.76 4.26
N PHE A 182 -1.18 11.59 4.39
CA PHE A 182 -0.15 11.66 3.36
C PHE A 182 0.62 10.33 3.24
N ILE A 183 1.07 9.75 4.35
CA ILE A 183 1.78 8.47 4.26
C ILE A 183 0.83 7.29 4.08
N ASP A 184 -0.36 7.32 4.68
CA ASP A 184 -1.33 6.23 4.55
C ASP A 184 -1.74 6.00 3.10
N GLU A 185 -2.09 7.07 2.40
CA GLU A 185 -2.52 6.99 1.00
C GLU A 185 -1.39 7.24 0.00
N GLY A 186 -0.40 8.04 0.37
CA GLY A 186 0.67 8.47 -0.52
C GLY A 186 1.77 7.44 -0.72
N ILE A 187 2.03 6.55 0.25
CA ILE A 187 3.13 5.57 0.15
C ILE A 187 2.98 4.65 -1.07
N TYR A 188 1.75 4.33 -1.49
CA TYR A 188 1.47 3.57 -2.69
C TYR A 188 2.00 4.25 -3.96
N TRP A 189 1.85 5.58 -4.01
CA TRP A 189 2.17 6.37 -5.19
C TRP A 189 3.65 6.77 -5.23
N ILE A 190 4.26 6.99 -4.08
CA ILE A 190 5.71 7.20 -3.98
C ILE A 190 6.46 5.97 -4.50
N ASP A 191 6.02 4.77 -4.12
CA ASP A 191 6.52 3.51 -4.67
C ASP A 191 6.26 3.41 -6.19
N PHE A 192 5.05 3.76 -6.61
CA PHE A 192 4.64 3.68 -8.02
C PHE A 192 5.40 4.67 -8.90
N PHE A 193 5.68 5.90 -8.42
CA PHE A 193 6.48 6.87 -9.17
C PHE A 193 7.88 6.34 -9.47
N ARG A 194 8.53 5.73 -8.47
CA ARG A 194 9.84 5.10 -8.69
C ARG A 194 9.75 3.95 -9.69
N TYR A 195 8.73 3.14 -9.59
CA TYR A 195 8.55 1.98 -10.47
C TYR A 195 8.24 2.36 -11.92
N VAL A 196 7.33 3.29 -12.16
CA VAL A 196 6.93 3.67 -13.52
C VAL A 196 8.03 4.42 -14.26
N THR A 197 8.82 5.22 -13.54
CA THR A 197 9.94 5.99 -14.10
C THR A 197 11.25 5.19 -14.19
N GLY A 198 11.35 4.08 -13.44
CA GLY A 198 12.61 3.35 -13.27
C GLY A 198 13.72 4.18 -12.63
N SER A 199 13.38 5.20 -11.83
CA SER A 199 14.31 6.20 -11.31
C SER A 199 14.08 6.47 -9.83
N ASP A 200 15.15 6.80 -9.10
CA ASP A 200 15.07 7.14 -7.69
C ASP A 200 14.57 8.58 -7.50
N ILE A 201 13.85 8.80 -6.40
CA ILE A 201 13.51 10.14 -5.91
C ILE A 201 14.76 10.71 -5.24
N VAL A 202 15.19 11.89 -5.69
CA VAL A 202 16.42 12.54 -5.19
C VAL A 202 16.15 13.78 -4.37
N ALA A 203 14.95 14.37 -4.45
CA ALA A 203 14.57 15.52 -3.64
C ALA A 203 13.05 15.62 -3.50
N VAL A 204 12.60 16.31 -2.44
CA VAL A 204 11.19 16.56 -2.17
C VAL A 204 10.97 17.92 -1.54
N GLU A 205 9.85 18.55 -1.91
CA GLU A 205 9.24 19.73 -1.29
C GLU A 205 7.83 19.36 -0.88
N ALA A 206 7.38 19.74 0.33
CA ALA A 206 6.07 19.30 0.82
C ALA A 206 5.40 20.32 1.75
N ARG A 207 4.07 20.22 1.85
CA ARG A 207 3.24 20.87 2.85
C ARG A 207 2.26 19.85 3.42
N MET A 208 2.05 19.89 4.73
CA MET A 208 1.09 19.05 5.43
C MET A 208 0.29 19.89 6.42
N ALA A 209 -0.97 19.55 6.62
CA ALA A 209 -1.87 20.27 7.51
C ALA A 209 -3.06 19.42 7.95
N ASN A 210 -3.66 19.80 9.08
CA ASN A 210 -4.99 19.36 9.47
C ASN A 210 -5.99 20.42 8.96
N LEU A 211 -6.70 20.10 7.87
CA LEU A 211 -7.66 21.02 7.25
C LEU A 211 -9.07 20.83 7.82
N VAL A 212 -9.49 19.61 8.05
CA VAL A 212 -10.85 19.22 8.47
C VAL A 212 -10.81 18.64 9.90
N HIS A 213 -9.97 17.66 10.16
CA HIS A 213 -9.92 16.95 11.44
C HIS A 213 -8.93 17.63 12.39
N LYS A 214 -9.43 18.51 13.26
CA LYS A 214 -8.61 19.32 14.17
C LYS A 214 -8.27 18.62 15.50
N ASP A 215 -8.89 17.49 15.74
CA ASP A 215 -8.82 16.69 16.98
C ASP A 215 -7.89 15.49 16.91
N ILE A 216 -7.19 15.32 15.78
CA ILE A 216 -6.17 14.28 15.59
C ILE A 216 -4.78 14.90 15.59
N ASP A 217 -3.76 14.13 15.96
CA ASP A 217 -2.38 14.59 16.10
C ASP A 217 -1.46 14.27 14.89
N VAL A 218 -2.06 13.73 13.82
CA VAL A 218 -1.43 13.54 12.52
C VAL A 218 -2.14 14.39 11.47
N GLU A 219 -1.53 14.61 10.31
CA GLU A 219 -2.15 15.41 9.25
C GLU A 219 -3.29 14.67 8.55
N ASP A 220 -4.32 15.39 8.13
CA ASP A 220 -5.41 14.88 7.29
C ASP A 220 -5.25 15.27 5.82
N TRP A 221 -4.22 16.06 5.49
CA TRP A 221 -3.90 16.51 4.13
C TRP A 221 -2.40 16.73 3.97
N GLY A 222 -1.87 16.28 2.83
CA GLY A 222 -0.50 16.56 2.42
C GLY A 222 -0.38 16.73 0.91
N LEU A 223 0.53 17.62 0.50
CA LEU A 223 0.95 17.85 -0.88
C LEU A 223 2.47 17.83 -0.94
N ALA A 224 3.01 17.06 -1.88
CA ALA A 224 4.45 17.00 -2.13
C ALA A 224 4.77 17.07 -3.63
N THR A 225 5.95 17.62 -3.92
CA THR A 225 6.59 17.57 -5.24
C THR A 225 7.90 16.83 -5.11
N PHE A 226 8.05 15.76 -5.87
CA PHE A 226 9.24 14.91 -5.91
C PHE A 226 10.02 15.18 -7.20
N THR A 227 11.34 15.29 -7.08
CA THR A 227 12.26 15.30 -8.21
C THR A 227 12.90 13.93 -8.32
N LEU A 228 12.83 13.31 -9.49
CA LEU A 228 13.46 12.03 -9.77
C LEU A 228 14.83 12.23 -10.43
N ALA A 229 15.75 11.27 -10.28
CA ALA A 229 17.12 11.38 -10.77
C ALA A 229 17.20 11.50 -12.31
N ASN A 230 16.20 11.01 -13.04
CA ASN A 230 16.10 11.14 -14.50
C ASN A 230 15.44 12.46 -14.96
N GLY A 231 15.16 13.37 -14.03
CA GLY A 231 14.57 14.69 -14.34
C GLY A 231 13.03 14.73 -14.35
N VAL A 232 12.36 13.59 -14.26
CA VAL A 232 10.89 13.57 -14.12
C VAL A 232 10.50 14.23 -12.81
N VAL A 233 9.41 15.01 -12.83
CA VAL A 233 8.81 15.63 -11.65
C VAL A 233 7.49 14.93 -11.35
N ALA A 234 7.26 14.58 -10.08
CA ALA A 234 6.01 13.98 -9.64
C ALA A 234 5.35 14.80 -8.53
N THR A 235 4.04 15.02 -8.63
CA THR A 235 3.25 15.67 -7.58
C THR A 235 2.28 14.67 -6.97
N LEU A 236 2.11 14.76 -5.65
CA LEU A 236 1.22 13.91 -4.88
C LEU A 236 0.40 14.75 -3.92
N GLU A 237 -0.93 14.69 -4.05
CA GLU A 237 -1.86 15.14 -3.02
C GLU A 237 -2.54 13.91 -2.40
N ALA A 238 -2.45 13.77 -1.09
CA ALA A 238 -3.15 12.72 -0.35
C ALA A 238 -3.90 13.31 0.85
N SER A 239 -5.16 12.88 1.07
CA SER A 239 -5.97 13.45 2.14
C SER A 239 -7.09 12.54 2.62
N TRP A 240 -7.55 12.81 3.85
CA TRP A 240 -8.76 12.29 4.47
C TRP A 240 -9.87 13.37 4.56
N THR A 241 -9.86 14.33 3.65
CA THR A 241 -10.73 15.53 3.71
C THR A 241 -12.08 15.36 3.02
N ILE A 242 -12.46 14.15 2.61
CA ILE A 242 -13.77 13.91 2.03
C ILE A 242 -14.82 13.81 3.12
N ASN A 243 -15.64 14.85 3.22
CA ASN A 243 -16.86 14.86 4.04
C ASN A 243 -18.01 14.22 3.26
N ALA A 244 -18.14 12.92 3.34
CA ALA A 244 -19.32 12.24 2.87
C ALA A 244 -20.08 11.64 4.05
N PRO A 245 -21.39 11.88 4.20
CA PRO A 245 -22.18 11.19 5.21
C PRO A 245 -22.09 9.68 4.95
N ARG A 246 -21.58 8.93 5.89
CA ARG A 246 -21.42 7.46 5.84
C ARG A 246 -22.69 6.71 5.50
N LYS A 247 -23.84 7.29 5.82
CA LYS A 247 -25.13 6.59 5.84
C LYS A 247 -25.94 6.77 4.55
N SER A 248 -25.46 7.49 3.56
CA SER A 248 -26.28 7.93 2.43
C SER A 248 -25.88 7.32 1.08
N GLY A 249 -25.34 6.11 1.04
CA GLY A 249 -25.06 5.46 -0.23
C GLY A 249 -24.56 4.03 -0.09
N PRO A 250 -24.65 3.24 -1.16
CA PRO A 250 -24.24 1.83 -1.15
C PRO A 250 -22.72 1.61 -0.98
N SER A 251 -21.90 2.66 -1.07
CA SER A 251 -20.46 2.57 -0.82
C SER A 251 -19.86 3.91 -0.40
N PRO A 252 -19.14 3.98 0.74
CA PRO A 252 -18.37 5.17 1.14
C PRO A 252 -17.33 5.58 0.09
N LYS A 253 -16.94 4.66 -0.77
CA LYS A 253 -15.93 4.85 -1.83
C LYS A 253 -16.41 5.69 -3.00
N GLN A 254 -17.72 5.83 -3.22
CA GLN A 254 -18.27 6.62 -4.32
C GLN A 254 -17.88 8.09 -4.29
N ASN A 255 -17.48 8.61 -3.13
CA ASN A 255 -17.03 9.99 -2.97
C ASN A 255 -15.50 10.13 -2.99
N SER A 256 -14.77 9.04 -2.95
CA SER A 256 -13.31 9.06 -3.04
C SER A 256 -12.85 9.51 -4.42
N VAL A 257 -11.70 10.16 -4.49
CA VAL A 257 -11.04 10.55 -5.73
C VAL A 257 -9.67 9.94 -5.73
N VAL A 258 -9.37 9.11 -6.73
CA VAL A 258 -8.03 8.66 -7.02
C VAL A 258 -7.80 8.90 -8.49
N ARG A 259 -6.90 9.84 -8.81
CA ARG A 259 -6.58 10.23 -10.18
C ARG A 259 -5.08 10.27 -10.36
N PHE A 260 -4.61 9.57 -11.37
CA PHE A 260 -3.22 9.54 -11.79
C PHE A 260 -3.11 10.07 -13.21
N GLU A 261 -2.13 10.92 -13.46
CA GLU A 261 -1.85 11.49 -14.78
C GLU A 261 -0.36 11.32 -15.08
N ALA A 262 -0.07 10.84 -16.28
CA ALA A 262 1.28 10.77 -16.84
C ALA A 262 1.36 11.67 -18.08
N VAL A 263 2.17 12.71 -18.00
CA VAL A 263 2.37 13.68 -19.08
C VAL A 263 3.70 13.38 -19.77
N GLY A 264 3.62 13.08 -21.05
CA GLY A 264 4.78 12.82 -21.89
C GLY A 264 5.04 13.93 -22.89
N SER A 265 6.15 13.84 -23.61
CA SER A 265 6.55 14.83 -24.63
C SER A 265 5.64 14.86 -25.87
N ARG A 266 4.79 13.84 -26.05
CA ARG A 266 3.93 13.69 -27.23
C ARG A 266 2.52 13.18 -26.93
N GLY A 267 2.16 13.03 -25.65
CA GLY A 267 0.85 12.54 -25.27
C GLY A 267 0.68 12.48 -23.76
N GLU A 268 -0.48 12.03 -23.32
CA GLU A 268 -0.84 11.93 -21.91
C GLU A 268 -1.67 10.66 -21.63
N ILE A 269 -1.58 10.15 -20.41
CA ILE A 269 -2.44 9.10 -19.90
C ILE A 269 -3.07 9.59 -18.59
N VAL A 270 -4.39 9.45 -18.50
CA VAL A 270 -5.15 9.74 -17.28
C VAL A 270 -5.85 8.48 -16.81
N GLU A 271 -5.62 8.11 -15.57
CA GLU A 271 -6.34 7.04 -14.89
C GLU A 271 -7.21 7.64 -13.79
N GLN A 272 -8.48 7.26 -13.75
CA GLN A 272 -9.38 7.67 -12.69
C GLN A 272 -10.08 6.46 -12.11
N MET A 273 -9.99 6.33 -10.79
CA MET A 273 -10.72 5.33 -10.00
C MET A 273 -11.88 6.04 -9.31
N PHE A 274 -12.97 5.32 -9.09
CA PHE A 274 -14.20 5.87 -8.53
C PHE A 274 -14.77 7.00 -9.41
N ARG A 275 -16.01 7.40 -9.25
CA ARG A 275 -16.63 8.46 -10.07
C ARG A 275 -16.26 8.37 -11.55
N SER A 276 -16.92 7.50 -12.30
CA SER A 276 -16.63 7.28 -13.72
C SER A 276 -15.21 6.72 -13.97
N PRO A 277 -14.93 5.51 -13.45
CA PRO A 277 -13.62 4.91 -13.61
C PRO A 277 -13.30 4.69 -15.09
N GLY A 278 -12.06 4.94 -15.46
CA GLY A 278 -11.61 4.77 -16.83
C GLY A 278 -10.19 5.25 -17.06
N ARG A 279 -9.74 5.01 -18.26
CA ARG A 279 -8.46 5.48 -18.78
C ARG A 279 -8.69 6.37 -19.98
N GLY A 280 -8.08 7.55 -19.99
CA GLY A 280 -7.91 8.39 -21.15
C GLY A 280 -6.48 8.31 -21.65
N VAL A 281 -6.30 8.20 -22.95
CA VAL A 281 -5.00 8.20 -23.61
C VAL A 281 -5.04 9.22 -24.76
N LEU A 282 -4.14 10.19 -24.73
CA LEU A 282 -3.76 11.00 -25.87
C LEU A 282 -2.40 10.48 -26.36
N ALA A 283 -2.43 9.62 -27.36
CA ALA A 283 -1.22 9.03 -27.91
C ALA A 283 -0.46 10.00 -28.81
N ALA A 284 0.85 9.78 -28.98
CA ALA A 284 1.68 10.56 -29.89
C ALA A 284 1.11 10.55 -31.31
N GLY A 285 0.86 11.74 -31.88
CA GLY A 285 0.29 11.91 -33.21
C GLY A 285 -1.21 11.65 -33.30
N ALA A 286 -1.92 11.35 -32.22
CA ALA A 286 -3.37 11.25 -32.22
C ALA A 286 -4.01 12.65 -32.31
N ALA A 287 -5.16 12.72 -32.99
CA ALA A 287 -5.91 13.97 -33.14
C ALA A 287 -6.79 14.25 -31.90
N ASP A 288 -7.11 13.24 -31.09
CA ASP A 288 -8.01 13.37 -29.94
C ASP A 288 -7.75 12.27 -28.91
N TRP A 289 -8.34 12.44 -27.73
CA TRP A 289 -8.31 11.49 -26.62
C TRP A 289 -9.13 10.24 -26.93
N VAL A 290 -8.60 9.08 -26.56
CA VAL A 290 -9.34 7.83 -26.52
C VAL A 290 -9.63 7.48 -25.05
N PHE A 291 -10.93 7.31 -24.71
CA PHE A 291 -11.37 6.96 -23.37
C PHE A 291 -11.86 5.51 -23.33
N GLU A 292 -11.20 4.72 -22.49
CA GLU A 292 -11.60 3.35 -22.17
C GLU A 292 -12.30 3.34 -20.80
N ARG A 293 -13.58 2.96 -20.77
CA ARG A 293 -14.25 2.72 -19.49
C ARG A 293 -13.72 1.43 -18.89
N GLN A 294 -13.31 1.50 -17.62
CA GLN A 294 -12.99 0.30 -16.85
C GLN A 294 -14.17 -0.01 -15.94
N ALA A 295 -14.52 -1.30 -15.84
CA ALA A 295 -15.33 -1.76 -14.73
C ALA A 295 -14.57 -1.43 -13.44
N GLU A 296 -15.27 -0.88 -12.45
CA GLU A 296 -14.66 -0.65 -11.14
C GLU A 296 -14.11 -2.00 -10.65
N PRO A 297 -12.78 -2.18 -10.55
CA PRO A 297 -12.29 -3.40 -9.98
C PRO A 297 -12.75 -3.42 -8.54
N PRO A 298 -13.29 -4.55 -8.07
CA PRO A 298 -13.67 -4.66 -6.68
C PRO A 298 -12.46 -4.32 -5.81
N HIS A 299 -12.53 -3.25 -5.04
CA HIS A 299 -11.53 -2.92 -4.04
C HIS A 299 -11.49 -4.07 -3.04
N PHE A 300 -10.41 -4.80 -2.98
CA PHE A 300 -10.25 -5.92 -2.06
C PHE A 300 -11.25 -7.07 -2.22
N ALA A 301 -11.93 -7.20 -3.36
CA ALA A 301 -12.85 -8.30 -3.59
C ALA A 301 -12.20 -9.45 -4.37
N PRO A 302 -12.68 -10.68 -4.13
CA PRO A 302 -12.24 -11.89 -4.83
C PRO A 302 -12.31 -11.76 -6.36
N PRO A 303 -11.54 -12.52 -7.18
CA PRO A 303 -11.22 -13.91 -6.83
C PRO A 303 -9.85 -14.16 -6.22
N ALA A 304 -8.93 -13.20 -6.16
CA ALA A 304 -7.63 -13.47 -5.57
C ALA A 304 -7.19 -12.35 -4.63
N PRO A 305 -6.60 -12.68 -3.47
CA PRO A 305 -5.97 -11.69 -2.58
C PRO A 305 -4.70 -11.16 -3.26
N PHE A 306 -4.82 -10.06 -4.02
CA PHE A 306 -3.82 -9.56 -4.97
C PHE A 306 -2.34 -9.67 -4.56
N PRO A 307 -1.88 -9.11 -3.43
CA PRO A 307 -0.47 -9.21 -3.08
C PRO A 307 -0.05 -10.65 -2.77
N LEU A 308 -0.95 -11.40 -2.13
CA LEU A 308 -0.68 -12.80 -1.79
C LEU A 308 -0.66 -13.70 -3.02
N ALA A 309 -1.61 -13.54 -3.94
CA ALA A 309 -1.65 -14.33 -5.17
C ALA A 309 -0.37 -14.12 -5.98
N HIS A 310 0.05 -12.85 -6.15
CA HIS A 310 1.31 -12.54 -6.80
C HIS A 310 2.52 -13.17 -6.10
N LEU A 311 2.59 -13.09 -4.76
CA LEU A 311 3.66 -13.75 -3.99
C LEU A 311 3.66 -15.26 -4.22
N VAL A 312 2.49 -15.90 -4.19
CA VAL A 312 2.37 -17.35 -4.42
C VAL A 312 2.85 -17.72 -5.84
N ASP A 313 2.46 -16.96 -6.86
CA ASP A 313 2.91 -17.18 -8.24
C ASP A 313 4.44 -17.03 -8.37
N CYS A 314 5.02 -16.03 -7.71
CA CYS A 314 6.46 -15.83 -7.66
C CYS A 314 7.19 -16.97 -6.95
N LEU A 315 6.63 -17.47 -5.84
CA LEU A 315 7.19 -18.61 -5.12
C LEU A 315 7.12 -19.91 -5.92
N GLN A 316 6.03 -20.12 -6.68
CA GLN A 316 5.88 -21.29 -7.54
C GLN A 316 6.83 -21.26 -8.75
N SER A 317 7.04 -20.08 -9.32
CA SER A 317 7.91 -19.88 -10.49
C SER A 317 9.36 -19.59 -10.15
N ASN A 318 9.68 -19.47 -8.86
CA ASN A 318 10.99 -19.06 -8.35
C ASN A 318 11.47 -17.73 -8.95
N THR A 319 10.55 -16.76 -9.03
CA THR A 319 10.83 -15.40 -9.52
C THR A 319 10.67 -14.39 -8.38
N PRO A 320 11.34 -13.22 -8.43
CA PRO A 320 11.14 -12.17 -7.44
C PRO A 320 9.74 -11.55 -7.55
N THR A 321 9.24 -11.01 -6.43
CA THR A 321 8.01 -10.21 -6.40
C THR A 321 8.19 -8.91 -7.18
N ILE A 322 7.09 -8.37 -7.74
CA ILE A 322 7.10 -7.11 -8.50
C ILE A 322 7.55 -5.90 -7.67
N ALA A 323 7.44 -5.99 -6.36
CA ALA A 323 7.95 -5.02 -5.40
C ALA A 323 8.74 -5.75 -4.32
N THR A 324 9.94 -5.30 -4.04
CA THR A 324 10.82 -5.87 -3.00
C THR A 324 10.70 -5.09 -1.69
N VAL A 325 11.14 -5.70 -0.59
CA VAL A 325 11.20 -5.03 0.72
C VAL A 325 12.14 -3.82 0.68
N ARG A 326 13.23 -3.90 -0.10
CA ARG A 326 14.18 -2.79 -0.29
C ARG A 326 13.54 -1.62 -1.02
N GLU A 327 12.81 -1.86 -2.10
CA GLU A 327 12.07 -0.80 -2.81
C GLU A 327 10.99 -0.16 -1.93
N ALA A 328 10.32 -0.95 -1.08
CA ALA A 328 9.38 -0.41 -0.09
C ALA A 328 10.07 0.51 0.92
N ARG A 329 11.27 0.15 1.37
CA ARG A 329 12.11 0.99 2.23
C ARG A 329 12.49 2.29 1.53
N GLU A 330 12.89 2.26 0.26
CA GLU A 330 13.23 3.47 -0.50
C GLU A 330 12.03 4.42 -0.65
N ALA A 331 10.84 3.86 -0.91
CA ALA A 331 9.60 4.66 -0.93
C ALA A 331 9.30 5.26 0.46
N PHE A 332 9.54 4.50 1.53
CA PHE A 332 9.34 4.98 2.90
C PHE A 332 10.31 6.11 3.25
N VAL A 333 11.59 6.02 2.86
CA VAL A 333 12.59 7.09 3.04
C VAL A 333 12.14 8.37 2.34
N ALA A 334 11.65 8.29 1.09
CA ALA A 334 11.15 9.45 0.37
C ALA A 334 9.89 10.05 1.04
N ALA A 335 9.02 9.22 1.60
CA ALA A 335 7.88 9.69 2.39
C ALA A 335 8.33 10.43 3.66
N MET A 336 9.29 9.89 4.40
CA MET A 336 9.83 10.54 5.61
C MET A 336 10.56 11.85 5.29
N ALA A 337 11.26 11.92 4.16
CA ALA A 337 11.84 13.15 3.67
C ALA A 337 10.78 14.23 3.34
N ALA A 338 9.59 13.82 2.85
CA ALA A 338 8.48 14.74 2.65
C ALA A 338 7.96 15.34 3.98
N TYR A 339 7.89 14.55 5.06
CA TYR A 339 7.59 15.09 6.39
C TYR A 339 8.65 16.07 6.88
N GLU A 340 9.93 15.79 6.65
CA GLU A 340 11.03 16.71 6.95
C GLU A 340 10.90 18.01 6.15
N ALA A 341 10.61 17.91 4.85
CA ALA A 341 10.42 19.09 3.99
C ALA A 341 9.24 19.95 4.47
N ALA A 342 8.10 19.31 4.83
CA ALA A 342 6.94 20.01 5.35
C ALA A 342 7.23 20.73 6.67
N ARG A 343 8.00 20.10 7.58
CA ARG A 343 8.36 20.65 8.87
C ARG A 343 9.37 21.79 8.77
N SER A 344 10.38 21.65 7.91
CA SER A 344 11.43 22.64 7.73
C SER A 344 11.04 23.80 6.80
N GLY A 345 9.99 23.62 5.97
CA GLY A 345 9.62 24.55 4.92
C GLY A 345 10.67 24.66 3.80
N ARG A 346 11.54 23.66 3.65
CA ARG A 346 12.65 23.66 2.69
C ARG A 346 12.61 22.38 1.87
N ARG A 347 13.20 22.45 0.67
CA ARG A 347 13.54 21.26 -0.09
C ARG A 347 14.48 20.37 0.72
N VAL A 348 14.20 19.07 0.70
CA VAL A 348 15.03 18.04 1.33
C VAL A 348 15.57 17.12 0.23
N ASP A 349 16.87 16.90 0.22
CA ASP A 349 17.50 15.93 -0.65
C ASP A 349 17.31 14.53 -0.05
N VAL A 350 16.78 13.61 -0.87
CA VAL A 350 16.62 12.21 -0.47
C VAL A 350 17.94 11.50 -0.72
N GLY A 351 18.66 11.20 0.38
CA GLY A 351 19.99 10.59 0.30
C GLY A 351 19.96 9.22 -0.37
N ARG A 352 20.93 8.95 -1.23
CA ARG A 352 21.28 7.59 -1.64
C ARG A 352 21.92 6.93 -0.42
N THR A 353 21.19 6.05 0.26
CA THR A 353 21.71 5.24 1.36
C THR A 353 22.07 3.85 0.87
#